data_d8d0ba7764678d4c790093dbed94593f
#
_entry.id   d8d0ba7764678d4c790093dbed94593f
#
_cell.length_a   1.000
_cell.length_b   1.000
_cell.length_c   1.000
_cell.angle_alpha   90.00
_cell.angle_beta   90.00
_cell.angle_gamma   90.00
#
_symmetry.space_group_name_H-M   'P 1'
#
loop_
_entity.id
_entity.type
_entity.pdbx_description
1 polymer ?
#
loop_
_entity_poly.entity_id
_entity_poly.type
_entity_poly.pdbx_seq_one_letter_code
_entity_poly.pdbx_strand_id
1 'polypeptide(L)'
;MCDVESYWFSQVFAGSIDPTPFDPGNTGVDFYNVEDHSGDEVMATFESCVVASRLVLGGISLDATGTPSPKYGVVNLRYIVVHMIEEYARHCGHADFLREAIDGSIGD
;
A
#
# COMPACT_ATOMS: atom_id res chain seq x y z
N MET A 1 -2.68 -4.50 -0.42
CA MET A 1 -1.43 -3.72 -0.66
C MET A 1 -1.61 -2.57 -1.64
N CYS A 2 -2.47 -2.65 -2.65
CA CYS A 2 -2.71 -1.53 -3.58
C CYS A 2 -3.05 -0.23 -2.83
N ASP A 3 -4.03 -0.29 -1.96
CA ASP A 3 -4.49 0.85 -1.18
C ASP A 3 -3.43 1.38 -0.22
N VAL A 4 -2.65 0.47 0.39
CA VAL A 4 -1.53 0.84 1.27
C VAL A 4 -0.45 1.61 0.51
N GLU A 5 -0.03 1.13 -0.67
CA GLU A 5 0.91 1.85 -1.55
C GLU A 5 0.38 3.23 -1.93
N SER A 6 -0.85 3.28 -2.44
CA SER A 6 -1.49 4.53 -2.87
C SER A 6 -1.65 5.50 -1.70
N TYR A 7 -2.11 5.01 -0.56
CA TYR A 7 -2.33 5.85 0.63
C TYR A 7 -1.03 6.49 1.13
N TRP A 8 0.02 5.70 1.36
CA TRP A 8 1.23 6.21 1.98
C TRP A 8 2.07 7.08 1.06
N PHE A 9 2.28 6.67 -0.19
CA PHE A 9 3.13 7.45 -1.10
C PHE A 9 2.37 8.60 -1.76
N SER A 10 1.15 8.37 -2.24
CA SER A 10 0.41 9.39 -2.98
C SER A 10 -0.34 10.35 -2.05
N GLN A 11 -1.12 9.84 -1.09
CA GLN A 11 -1.93 10.72 -0.24
C GLN A 11 -1.11 11.30 0.92
N VAL A 12 -0.44 10.46 1.74
CA VAL A 12 0.25 10.94 2.94
C VAL A 12 1.51 11.72 2.60
N PHE A 13 2.34 11.23 1.67
CA PHE A 13 3.59 11.91 1.32
C PHE A 13 3.40 12.99 0.27
N ALA A 14 2.84 12.66 -0.89
CA ALA A 14 2.70 13.60 -2.01
C ALA A 14 1.49 14.53 -1.88
N GLY A 15 0.56 14.27 -0.96
CA GLY A 15 -0.62 15.11 -0.73
C GLY A 15 -1.70 14.99 -1.80
N SER A 16 -1.73 13.86 -2.54
CA SER A 16 -2.81 13.59 -3.49
C SER A 16 -4.15 13.48 -2.78
N ILE A 17 -5.20 13.95 -3.45
CA ILE A 17 -6.59 13.79 -3.04
C ILE A 17 -7.29 12.64 -3.79
N ASP A 18 -6.56 11.95 -4.66
CA ASP A 18 -7.10 10.82 -5.40
C ASP A 18 -7.43 9.68 -4.44
N PRO A 19 -8.57 9.01 -4.63
CA PRO A 19 -8.96 7.90 -3.77
C PRO A 19 -8.03 6.68 -3.97
N THR A 20 -7.98 5.81 -2.98
CA THR A 20 -7.33 4.49 -3.12
C THR A 20 -8.14 3.59 -4.04
N PRO A 21 -7.50 2.62 -4.71
CA PRO A 21 -8.16 1.83 -5.77
C PRO A 21 -9.34 0.98 -5.31
N PHE A 22 -9.28 0.36 -4.14
CA PHE A 22 -10.27 -0.62 -3.70
C PHE A 22 -11.10 -0.15 -2.50
N ASP A 23 -10.57 0.75 -1.68
CA ASP A 23 -11.31 1.35 -0.56
C ASP A 23 -11.19 2.89 -0.55
N PRO A 24 -11.86 3.57 -1.50
CA PRO A 24 -11.76 5.02 -1.66
C PRO A 24 -12.22 5.81 -0.44
N GLY A 25 -13.05 5.20 0.42
CA GLY A 25 -13.56 5.80 1.65
C GLY A 25 -12.76 5.46 2.91
N ASN A 26 -11.73 4.60 2.80
CA ASN A 26 -11.00 4.03 3.94
C ASN A 26 -11.94 3.42 5.01
N THR A 27 -12.87 2.62 4.54
CA THR A 27 -13.95 2.00 5.33
C THR A 27 -13.69 0.52 5.65
N GLY A 28 -12.67 -0.07 5.05
CA GLY A 28 -12.36 -1.51 5.11
C GLY A 28 -13.22 -2.34 4.14
N VAL A 29 -13.84 -1.71 3.16
CA VAL A 29 -14.71 -2.38 2.18
C VAL A 29 -13.94 -3.37 1.30
N ASP A 30 -12.67 -3.14 1.06
CA ASP A 30 -11.75 -4.01 0.32
C ASP A 30 -11.63 -5.43 0.92
N PHE A 31 -11.92 -5.60 2.22
CA PHE A 31 -11.99 -6.92 2.86
C PHE A 31 -13.28 -7.69 2.56
N TYR A 32 -14.33 -6.99 2.15
CA TYR A 32 -15.65 -7.60 1.94
C TYR A 32 -16.01 -7.77 0.46
N ASN A 33 -15.39 -6.98 -0.42
CA ASN A 33 -15.69 -6.96 -1.85
C ASN A 33 -14.64 -7.68 -2.71
N VAL A 34 -13.92 -8.60 -2.12
CA VAL A 34 -12.86 -9.39 -2.79
C VAL A 34 -13.36 -10.12 -4.03
N GLU A 35 -14.63 -10.56 -4.01
CA GLU A 35 -15.26 -11.31 -5.11
C GLU A 35 -15.59 -10.43 -6.34
N ASP A 36 -15.57 -9.10 -6.19
CA ASP A 36 -15.89 -8.16 -7.28
C ASP A 36 -14.73 -8.00 -8.27
N HIS A 37 -13.53 -8.53 -7.93
CA HIS A 37 -12.31 -8.35 -8.71
C HIS A 37 -11.63 -9.68 -9.06
N SER A 38 -11.18 -9.81 -10.29
CA SER A 38 -10.34 -10.94 -10.69
C SER A 38 -8.90 -10.79 -10.14
N GLY A 39 -8.20 -11.90 -9.95
CA GLY A 39 -6.80 -11.88 -9.54
C GLY A 39 -5.90 -11.09 -10.49
N ASP A 40 -6.15 -11.17 -11.80
CA ASP A 40 -5.39 -10.44 -12.81
C ASP A 40 -5.59 -8.92 -12.70
N GLU A 41 -6.83 -8.47 -12.45
CA GLU A 41 -7.12 -7.04 -12.21
C GLU A 41 -6.44 -6.52 -10.96
N VAL A 42 -6.48 -7.29 -9.87
CA VAL A 42 -5.81 -6.92 -8.61
C VAL A 42 -4.30 -6.82 -8.81
N MET A 43 -3.70 -7.77 -9.51
CA MET A 43 -2.25 -7.76 -9.80
C MET A 43 -1.86 -6.58 -10.69
N ALA A 44 -2.60 -6.31 -11.76
CA ALA A 44 -2.33 -5.17 -12.64
C ALA A 44 -2.46 -3.83 -11.88
N THR A 45 -3.46 -3.72 -11.01
CA THR A 45 -3.64 -2.54 -10.16
C THR A 45 -2.48 -2.40 -9.17
N PHE A 46 -2.05 -3.49 -8.55
CA PHE A 46 -0.91 -3.48 -7.63
C PHE A 46 0.38 -3.02 -8.32
N GLU A 47 0.68 -3.57 -9.50
CA GLU A 47 1.85 -3.14 -10.28
C GLU A 47 1.80 -1.64 -10.60
N SER A 48 0.63 -1.13 -10.96
CA SER A 48 0.42 0.30 -11.24
C SER A 48 0.66 1.16 -9.99
N CYS A 49 0.18 0.73 -8.83
CA CYS A 49 0.43 1.43 -7.55
C CYS A 49 1.93 1.45 -7.22
N VAL A 50 2.63 0.32 -7.38
CA VAL A 50 4.09 0.24 -7.14
C VAL A 50 4.86 1.16 -8.10
N VAL A 51 4.46 1.22 -9.37
CA VAL A 51 5.07 2.17 -10.33
C VAL A 51 4.86 3.62 -9.89
N ALA A 52 3.64 3.99 -9.48
CA ALA A 52 3.34 5.32 -8.98
C ALA A 52 4.16 5.67 -7.73
N SER A 53 4.26 4.75 -6.77
CA SER A 53 5.09 4.91 -5.56
C SER A 53 6.56 5.13 -5.90
N ARG A 54 7.11 4.36 -6.86
CA ARG A 54 8.50 4.53 -7.33
C ARG A 54 8.73 5.89 -8.00
N LEU A 55 7.74 6.43 -8.70
CA LEU A 55 7.84 7.78 -9.27
C LEU A 55 7.89 8.84 -8.17
N VAL A 56 7.11 8.70 -7.11
CA VAL A 56 7.20 9.56 -5.92
C VAL A 56 8.57 9.46 -5.26
N LEU A 57 9.14 8.26 -5.17
CA LEU A 57 10.47 8.03 -4.58
C LEU A 57 11.62 8.55 -5.44
N GLY A 58 11.42 8.71 -6.75
CA GLY A 58 12.48 8.95 -7.73
C GLY A 58 13.34 10.18 -7.44
N GLY A 59 14.56 9.97 -6.96
CA GLY A 59 15.54 11.04 -6.74
C GLY A 59 15.30 11.92 -5.52
N ILE A 60 14.31 11.60 -4.67
CA ILE A 60 14.00 12.37 -3.46
C ILE A 60 14.84 11.83 -2.28
N SER A 61 15.40 12.74 -1.48
CA SER A 61 16.08 12.38 -0.24
C SER A 61 15.13 11.72 0.75
N LEU A 62 15.61 10.70 1.47
CA LEU A 62 14.84 10.10 2.56
C LEU A 62 14.48 11.07 3.69
N ASP A 63 15.22 12.17 3.81
CA ASP A 63 14.96 13.22 4.81
C ASP A 63 13.99 14.31 4.28
N ALA A 64 13.57 14.23 3.02
CA ALA A 64 12.54 15.12 2.49
C ALA A 64 11.21 14.91 3.19
N THR A 65 10.54 16.02 3.49
CA THR A 65 9.24 16.00 4.16
C THR A 65 8.10 16.03 3.14
N GLY A 66 7.07 15.23 3.43
CA GLY A 66 5.83 15.24 2.66
C GLY A 66 4.90 16.40 3.01
N THR A 67 3.74 16.39 2.40
CA THR A 67 2.65 17.32 2.68
C THR A 67 2.12 17.13 4.11
N PRO A 68 1.89 18.20 4.89
CA PRO A 68 1.30 18.05 6.21
C PRO A 68 -0.07 17.37 6.15
N SER A 69 -0.22 16.29 6.90
CA SER A 69 -1.46 15.52 6.99
C SER A 69 -2.17 15.81 8.31
N PRO A 70 -3.51 15.93 8.34
CA PRO A 70 -4.26 16.09 9.58
C PRO A 70 -4.05 14.96 10.59
N LYS A 71 -3.79 13.75 10.11
CA LYS A 71 -3.61 12.55 10.95
C LYS A 71 -2.18 12.37 11.45
N TYR A 72 -1.18 12.64 10.59
CA TYR A 72 0.22 12.31 10.88
C TYR A 72 1.11 13.54 11.03
N GLY A 73 0.59 14.74 10.80
CA GLY A 73 1.41 15.95 10.74
C GLY A 73 2.36 15.91 9.54
N VAL A 74 3.57 16.40 9.74
CA VAL A 74 4.65 16.35 8.73
C VAL A 74 5.50 15.12 8.98
N VAL A 75 5.55 14.23 7.99
CA VAL A 75 6.40 13.03 8.00
C VAL A 75 7.47 13.15 6.93
N ASN A 76 8.64 12.54 7.15
CA ASN A 76 9.66 12.44 6.13
C ASN A 76 9.54 11.13 5.34
N LEU A 77 10.18 11.07 4.18
CA LEU A 77 10.13 9.89 3.32
C LEU A 77 10.69 8.63 4.01
N ARG A 78 11.69 8.79 4.87
CA ARG A 78 12.27 7.69 5.66
C ARG A 78 11.21 7.01 6.54
N TYR A 79 10.36 7.80 7.21
CA TYR A 79 9.25 7.27 8.00
C TYR A 79 8.32 6.41 7.14
N ILE A 80 7.93 6.93 5.97
CA ILE A 80 7.05 6.21 5.03
C ILE A 80 7.69 4.90 4.59
N VAL A 81 8.97 4.92 4.17
CA VAL A 81 9.66 3.71 3.69
C VAL A 81 9.79 2.65 4.79
N VAL A 82 10.13 3.05 6.02
CA VAL A 82 10.21 2.12 7.15
C VAL A 82 8.82 1.53 7.46
N HIS A 83 7.79 2.38 7.49
CA HIS A 83 6.42 1.91 7.69
C HIS A 83 5.97 0.93 6.59
N MET A 84 6.33 1.19 5.33
CA MET A 84 6.02 0.27 4.23
C MET A 84 6.71 -1.08 4.37
N ILE A 85 7.94 -1.15 4.92
CA ILE A 85 8.59 -2.43 5.24
C ILE A 85 7.75 -3.20 6.26
N GLU A 86 7.22 -2.54 7.29
CA GLU A 86 6.34 -3.15 8.29
C GLU A 86 5.02 -3.66 7.67
N GLU A 87 4.41 -2.87 6.79
CA GLU A 87 3.17 -3.24 6.10
C GLU A 87 3.39 -4.45 5.17
N TYR A 88 4.46 -4.44 4.37
CA TYR A 88 4.79 -5.59 3.53
C TYR A 88 5.07 -6.85 4.36
N ALA A 89 5.84 -6.75 5.44
CA ALA A 89 6.12 -7.90 6.33
C ALA A 89 4.83 -8.48 6.93
N ARG A 90 3.92 -7.62 7.39
CA ARG A 90 2.60 -8.02 7.92
C ARG A 90 1.78 -8.75 6.86
N HIS A 91 1.63 -8.15 5.69
CA HIS A 91 0.80 -8.71 4.62
C HIS A 91 1.41 -9.97 3.99
N CYS A 92 2.74 -10.10 3.92
CA CYS A 92 3.39 -11.35 3.55
C CYS A 92 3.06 -12.46 4.55
N GLY A 93 3.10 -12.19 5.86
CA GLY A 93 2.68 -13.17 6.86
C GLY A 93 1.21 -13.59 6.74
N HIS A 94 0.30 -12.67 6.38
CA HIS A 94 -1.08 -13.01 6.08
C HIS A 94 -1.20 -13.89 4.83
N ALA A 95 -0.42 -13.60 3.78
CA ALA A 95 -0.38 -14.39 2.56
C ALA A 95 0.14 -15.81 2.82
N ASP A 96 1.14 -15.98 3.67
CA ASP A 96 1.67 -17.29 4.07
C ASP A 96 0.58 -18.14 4.73
N PHE A 97 -0.17 -17.60 5.69
CA PHE A 97 -1.27 -18.32 6.33
C PHE A 97 -2.38 -18.69 5.35
N LEU A 98 -2.74 -17.77 4.45
CA LEU A 98 -3.75 -18.05 3.43
C LEU A 98 -3.27 -19.15 2.47
N ARG A 99 -2.00 -19.12 2.06
CA ARG A 99 -1.40 -20.10 1.18
C ARG A 99 -1.37 -21.49 1.82
N GLU A 100 -0.93 -21.57 3.08
CA GLU A 100 -0.94 -22.83 3.83
C GLU A 100 -2.37 -23.40 3.94
N ALA A 101 -3.37 -22.54 4.20
CA ALA A 101 -4.77 -22.98 4.30
C ALA A 101 -5.35 -23.48 2.96
N ILE A 102 -4.88 -22.96 1.82
CA ILE A 102 -5.38 -23.32 0.48
C ILE A 102 -4.75 -24.61 -0.04
N ASP A 103 -3.44 -24.75 0.04
CA ASP A 103 -2.72 -25.85 -0.61
C ASP A 103 -1.66 -26.54 0.25
N GLY A 104 -1.52 -26.14 1.51
CA GLY A 104 -0.58 -26.74 2.47
C GLY A 104 0.88 -26.30 2.25
N SER A 105 1.15 -25.36 1.36
CA SER A 105 2.49 -24.81 1.17
C SER A 105 2.90 -23.96 2.36
N ILE A 106 4.07 -24.24 2.91
CA ILE A 106 4.64 -23.49 4.05
C ILE A 106 5.74 -22.57 3.48
N GLY A 107 5.71 -21.31 3.89
CA GLY A 107 6.79 -20.36 3.62
C GLY A 107 8.09 -20.73 4.31
N ASP A 108 9.22 -20.23 3.81
CA ASP A 108 10.55 -20.42 4.41
C ASP A 108 10.75 -19.49 5.61
#